data_ee684e09aabf56ae22dc367b669b0e88
#
_entry.id   ee684e09aabf56ae22dc367b669b0e88
#
_cell.length_a   1.000
_cell.length_b   1.000
_cell.length_c   1.000
_cell.angle_alpha   90.00
_cell.angle_beta   90.00
_cell.angle_gamma   90.00
#
_symmetry.space_group_name_H-M   'P 1'
#
loop_
_entity.id
_entity.type
_entity.pdbx_description
1 polymer ?
#
loop_
_entity_poly.entity_id
_entity_poly.type
_entity_poly.pdbx_seq_one_letter_code
_entity_poly.pdbx_strand_id
1 'polypeptide(L)'
;VSAMHGMNTNELLDAVVEKFGPDQKDEDDIDAIRIAVVGRPNVGKSSLVNAFLGEERVIVSEVPGTTRDAIDTPFQYDGRKYILVDTAGIRKKSRISEATEKYSVIRTLKAVERADVVLIMLDAVEGVIEQDKRIAGYVHEQAKANIIVVNKWDLVQKDGQTMNKFDEDIRRELKFLAYSPLMYISALTKRRIFKVLELVDFVADQNSRRIATSELNQVINEAMMLNPLPGSKKVKILYCTQIRTAPPTFVFFANHPEQVHFTYMRYLENVLRKNFGFEGSPIRLILREKKNTDE
;
A
#
# COMPACT_ATOMS: atom_id res chain seq x y z
N VAL A 1 -16.92 21.14 -36.84
CA VAL A 1 -16.35 19.81 -36.60
C VAL A 1 -17.24 18.76 -37.25
N SER A 2 -16.70 17.87 -38.07
CA SER A 2 -17.42 16.70 -38.57
C SER A 2 -16.73 15.42 -38.04
N ALA A 3 -17.34 14.77 -37.10
CA ALA A 3 -16.84 13.52 -36.53
C ALA A 3 -16.77 12.38 -37.58
N MET A 4 -17.66 12.42 -38.58
CA MET A 4 -17.74 11.39 -39.60
C MET A 4 -16.66 11.53 -40.69
N HIS A 5 -16.10 12.72 -40.88
CA HIS A 5 -15.07 13.02 -41.88
C HIS A 5 -13.73 13.46 -41.25
N GLY A 6 -13.60 13.45 -39.92
CA GLY A 6 -12.37 13.86 -39.24
C GLY A 6 -12.00 15.33 -39.39
N MET A 7 -12.89 16.17 -40.00
CA MET A 7 -12.58 17.56 -40.24
C MET A 7 -12.68 18.40 -38.97
N ASN A 8 -11.62 19.17 -38.65
CA ASN A 8 -11.48 20.08 -37.50
C ASN A 8 -11.57 19.39 -36.13
N THR A 9 -11.28 18.09 -36.05
CA THR A 9 -11.22 17.36 -34.79
C THR A 9 -10.01 17.77 -33.94
N ASN A 10 -8.89 18.10 -34.60
CA ASN A 10 -7.69 18.59 -33.91
C ASN A 10 -7.91 20.00 -33.32
N GLU A 11 -8.55 20.91 -34.12
CA GLU A 11 -8.90 22.24 -33.63
C GLU A 11 -9.89 22.19 -32.43
N LEU A 12 -10.79 21.20 -32.43
CA LEU A 12 -11.66 20.96 -31.26
C LEU A 12 -10.88 20.49 -30.05
N LEU A 13 -9.93 19.57 -30.25
CA LEU A 13 -9.08 19.06 -29.17
C LEU A 13 -8.18 20.18 -28.64
N ASP A 14 -7.60 20.99 -29.48
CA ASP A 14 -6.77 22.15 -29.09
C ASP A 14 -7.61 23.18 -28.31
N ALA A 15 -8.81 23.49 -28.76
CA ALA A 15 -9.74 24.38 -28.04
C ALA A 15 -10.24 23.80 -26.71
N VAL A 16 -10.34 22.49 -26.60
CA VAL A 16 -10.67 21.79 -25.35
C VAL A 16 -9.46 21.84 -24.40
N VAL A 17 -8.26 21.56 -24.90
CA VAL A 17 -7.01 21.63 -24.12
C VAL A 17 -6.74 23.05 -23.61
N GLU A 18 -7.00 24.07 -24.44
CA GLU A 18 -6.86 25.49 -24.07
C GLU A 18 -7.85 25.93 -22.98
N LYS A 19 -9.02 25.25 -22.93
CA LYS A 19 -10.03 25.45 -21.88
C LYS A 19 -9.76 24.66 -20.60
N PHE A 20 -8.96 23.61 -20.65
CA PHE A 20 -8.35 23.06 -19.46
C PHE A 20 -7.30 24.09 -19.02
N GLY A 21 -7.60 24.89 -18.03
CA GLY A 21 -6.58 25.70 -17.35
C GLY A 21 -5.39 24.83 -16.94
N PRO A 22 -4.23 25.41 -16.63
CA PRO A 22 -3.10 24.65 -16.12
C PRO A 22 -3.60 23.75 -15.02
N ASP A 23 -3.25 22.46 -15.12
CA ASP A 23 -3.61 21.45 -14.12
C ASP A 23 -3.15 22.01 -12.76
N GLN A 24 -4.07 22.67 -12.04
CA GLN A 24 -3.85 23.05 -10.66
C GLN A 24 -3.83 21.75 -9.87
N LYS A 25 -2.75 21.00 -10.01
CA LYS A 25 -2.31 20.14 -8.94
C LYS A 25 -1.91 21.15 -7.85
N ASP A 26 -2.74 21.23 -6.84
CA ASP A 26 -2.37 21.96 -5.63
C ASP A 26 -0.99 21.45 -5.24
N GLU A 27 0.05 22.29 -5.35
CA GLU A 27 1.43 21.93 -5.02
C GLU A 27 1.52 21.40 -3.57
N ASP A 28 0.56 21.77 -2.75
CA ASP A 28 0.39 21.33 -1.37
C ASP A 28 -0.02 19.85 -1.20
N ASP A 29 -0.66 19.25 -2.20
CA ASP A 29 -1.13 17.83 -2.16
C ASP A 29 -0.08 16.84 -2.71
N ILE A 30 0.97 17.33 -3.36
CA ILE A 30 1.97 16.47 -4.02
C ILE A 30 2.85 15.74 -3.00
N ASP A 31 3.09 16.34 -1.83
CA ASP A 31 3.94 15.78 -0.78
C ASP A 31 3.18 15.07 0.36
N ALA A 32 1.86 15.04 0.32
CA ALA A 32 1.06 14.45 1.39
C ALA A 32 0.88 12.93 1.20
N ILE A 33 1.15 12.15 2.26
CA ILE A 33 0.92 10.69 2.26
C ILE A 33 -0.57 10.41 2.46
N ARG A 34 -1.20 9.72 1.51
CA ARG A 34 -2.60 9.31 1.58
C ARG A 34 -2.75 8.01 2.36
N ILE A 35 -3.51 8.07 3.45
CA ILE A 35 -3.72 6.96 4.38
C ILE A 35 -5.18 6.48 4.31
N ALA A 36 -5.41 5.22 3.99
CA ALA A 36 -6.71 4.58 4.19
C ALA A 36 -6.70 3.72 5.46
N VAL A 37 -7.78 3.80 6.25
CA VAL A 37 -7.98 2.97 7.43
C VAL A 37 -9.08 1.96 7.13
N VAL A 38 -8.71 0.68 7.02
CA VAL A 38 -9.62 -0.41 6.66
C VAL A 38 -9.70 -1.46 7.77
N GLY A 39 -10.74 -2.26 7.75
CA GLY A 39 -10.98 -3.30 8.74
C GLY A 39 -12.49 -3.50 8.94
N ARG A 40 -12.89 -4.58 9.58
CA ARG A 40 -14.30 -4.89 9.87
C ARG A 40 -14.96 -3.85 10.80
N PRO A 41 -16.28 -3.86 10.96
CA PRO A 41 -16.97 -3.01 11.94
C PRO A 41 -16.42 -3.21 13.36
N ASN A 42 -16.44 -2.18 14.17
CA ASN A 42 -16.10 -2.18 15.61
C ASN A 42 -14.64 -2.51 15.98
N VAL A 43 -13.71 -2.64 15.05
CA VAL A 43 -12.26 -2.80 15.35
C VAL A 43 -11.61 -1.51 15.83
N GLY A 44 -12.33 -0.36 15.79
CA GLY A 44 -11.83 0.92 16.30
C GLY A 44 -11.30 1.90 15.24
N LYS A 45 -11.68 1.75 13.96
CA LYS A 45 -11.28 2.67 12.89
C LYS A 45 -11.60 4.13 13.20
N SER A 46 -12.84 4.41 13.59
CA SER A 46 -13.28 5.77 13.94
C SER A 46 -12.55 6.30 15.17
N SER A 47 -12.24 5.43 16.13
CA SER A 47 -11.48 5.79 17.33
C SER A 47 -10.04 6.18 16.96
N LEU A 48 -9.39 5.44 16.06
CA LEU A 48 -8.03 5.76 15.58
C LEU A 48 -8.01 7.09 14.80
N VAL A 49 -8.95 7.28 13.88
CA VAL A 49 -9.07 8.52 13.11
C VAL A 49 -9.32 9.73 14.03
N ASN A 50 -10.23 9.58 15.00
CA ASN A 50 -10.49 10.64 15.97
C ASN A 50 -9.28 10.89 16.89
N ALA A 51 -8.53 9.85 17.25
CA ALA A 51 -7.32 9.99 18.05
C ALA A 51 -6.22 10.72 17.27
N PHE A 52 -6.07 10.49 15.96
CA PHE A 52 -5.16 11.29 15.12
C PHE A 52 -5.57 12.76 15.07
N LEU A 53 -6.85 13.04 14.77
CA LEU A 53 -7.34 14.40 14.52
C LEU A 53 -7.65 15.21 15.79
N GLY A 54 -7.77 14.55 16.94
CA GLY A 54 -8.17 15.17 18.21
C GLY A 54 -7.01 15.57 19.13
N GLU A 55 -5.76 15.55 18.65
CA GLU A 55 -4.60 15.93 19.46
C GLU A 55 -4.10 17.34 19.12
N GLU A 56 -3.65 18.08 20.13
CA GLU A 56 -3.14 19.48 19.99
C GLU A 56 -1.92 19.60 19.07
N ARG A 57 -1.20 18.49 18.85
CA ARG A 57 -0.02 18.45 17.96
C ARG A 57 -0.36 18.24 16.50
N VAL A 58 -1.65 18.05 16.17
CA VAL A 58 -2.12 17.80 14.83
C VAL A 58 -2.84 19.04 14.30
N ILE A 59 -2.33 19.59 13.23
CA ILE A 59 -2.96 20.72 12.54
C ILE A 59 -3.88 20.12 11.45
N VAL A 60 -5.19 20.27 11.63
CA VAL A 60 -6.17 19.91 10.61
C VAL A 60 -6.35 21.11 9.67
N SER A 61 -6.13 20.92 8.37
CA SER A 61 -6.38 21.96 7.39
C SER A 61 -7.88 22.03 7.09
N GLU A 62 -8.48 23.17 7.39
CA GLU A 62 -9.89 23.47 7.08
C GLU A 62 -10.06 24.17 5.71
N VAL A 63 -9.11 24.04 4.78
CA VAL A 63 -9.20 24.75 3.49
C VAL A 63 -10.35 24.14 2.67
N PRO A 64 -11.50 24.83 2.54
CA PRO A 64 -12.59 24.39 1.69
C PRO A 64 -12.15 24.53 0.23
N GLY A 65 -12.14 23.42 -0.51
CA GLY A 65 -11.98 23.45 -1.96
C GLY A 65 -10.73 22.80 -2.54
N THR A 66 -9.77 22.33 -1.71
CA THR A 66 -8.55 21.66 -2.20
C THR A 66 -8.71 20.17 -2.42
N THR A 67 -9.82 19.56 -2.03
CA THR A 67 -10.11 18.14 -2.26
C THR A 67 -11.31 18.00 -3.20
N ARG A 68 -11.12 17.39 -4.36
CA ARG A 68 -12.19 17.03 -5.31
C ARG A 68 -13.29 16.16 -4.70
N ASP A 69 -13.05 15.57 -3.54
CA ASP A 69 -14.02 14.79 -2.77
C ASP A 69 -14.08 15.34 -1.33
N ALA A 70 -15.24 15.88 -0.95
CA ALA A 70 -15.56 16.38 0.41
C ALA A 70 -15.46 15.33 1.55
N ILE A 71 -14.70 14.27 1.36
CA ILE A 71 -14.65 13.02 2.13
C ILE A 71 -13.26 12.82 2.75
N ASP A 72 -12.23 13.48 2.22
CA ASP A 72 -10.83 13.36 2.67
C ASP A 72 -10.53 14.41 3.73
N THR A 73 -9.65 14.07 4.67
CA THR A 73 -9.26 15.01 5.75
C THR A 73 -7.75 15.17 5.75
N PRO A 74 -7.24 16.33 5.27
CA PRO A 74 -5.83 16.65 5.37
C PRO A 74 -5.45 17.02 6.80
N PHE A 75 -4.28 16.60 7.24
CA PHE A 75 -3.70 16.95 8.52
C PHE A 75 -2.19 16.93 8.47
N GLN A 76 -1.56 17.61 9.44
CA GLN A 76 -0.11 17.65 9.57
C GLN A 76 0.30 17.17 10.96
N TYR A 77 1.35 16.35 11.01
CA TYR A 77 1.96 15.89 12.25
C TYR A 77 3.49 15.88 12.09
N ASP A 78 4.20 16.45 13.04
CA ASP A 78 5.68 16.54 13.05
C ASP A 78 6.29 17.07 11.74
N GLY A 79 5.66 18.08 11.15
CA GLY A 79 6.10 18.71 9.90
C GLY A 79 5.73 17.97 8.62
N ARG A 80 5.24 16.72 8.70
CA ARG A 80 4.78 15.94 7.54
C ARG A 80 3.28 16.10 7.29
N LYS A 81 2.90 16.12 6.02
CA LYS A 81 1.50 16.26 5.57
C LYS A 81 0.90 14.88 5.28
N TYR A 82 -0.32 14.67 5.72
CA TYR A 82 -1.08 13.43 5.51
C TYR A 82 -2.49 13.75 5.05
N ILE A 83 -3.11 12.81 4.34
CA ILE A 83 -4.51 12.86 3.95
C ILE A 83 -5.17 11.55 4.37
N LEU A 84 -6.14 11.63 5.29
CA LEU A 84 -6.99 10.49 5.61
C LEU A 84 -8.07 10.36 4.54
N VAL A 85 -8.05 9.27 3.79
CA VAL A 85 -8.98 9.00 2.69
C VAL A 85 -10.31 8.47 3.23
N ASP A 86 -11.43 8.98 2.72
CA ASP A 86 -12.81 8.55 3.05
C ASP A 86 -13.18 8.64 4.54
N THR A 87 -12.84 9.73 5.21
CA THR A 87 -13.17 9.93 6.63
C THR A 87 -14.67 10.05 6.89
N ALA A 88 -15.49 10.50 5.93
CA ALA A 88 -16.94 10.61 6.08
C ALA A 88 -17.61 9.23 6.25
N GLY A 89 -17.11 8.20 5.57
CA GLY A 89 -17.53 6.82 5.77
C GLY A 89 -17.22 6.30 7.18
N ILE A 90 -16.12 6.76 7.76
CA ILE A 90 -15.68 6.38 9.10
C ILE A 90 -16.45 7.15 10.18
N ARG A 91 -16.72 8.46 10.00
CA ARG A 91 -17.41 9.31 11.00
C ARG A 91 -18.94 9.08 11.05
N LYS A 92 -19.61 8.85 9.92
CA LYS A 92 -21.09 8.67 9.87
C LYS A 92 -21.56 7.34 10.46
N LYS A 93 -20.73 6.30 10.51
CA LYS A 93 -21.10 4.96 11.00
C LYS A 93 -21.37 4.86 12.50
N SER A 94 -21.11 5.87 13.31
CA SER A 94 -21.52 5.86 14.71
C SER A 94 -23.04 5.95 14.92
N ARG A 95 -23.86 6.13 13.87
CA ARG A 95 -25.30 6.42 13.98
C ARG A 95 -26.26 5.60 13.10
N ILE A 96 -25.84 4.69 12.19
CA ILE A 96 -26.77 4.04 11.25
C ILE A 96 -26.53 2.52 11.14
N SER A 97 -27.65 1.76 11.24
CA SER A 97 -27.79 0.31 11.21
C SER A 97 -27.67 -0.34 9.81
N GLU A 98 -27.40 -1.62 9.82
CA GLU A 98 -27.48 -2.79 8.92
C GLU A 98 -27.70 -2.65 7.39
N ALA A 99 -28.45 -1.69 6.88
CA ALA A 99 -28.70 -1.58 5.43
C ALA A 99 -27.47 -1.11 4.58
N THR A 100 -26.35 -0.84 5.22
CA THR A 100 -25.20 -0.13 4.61
C THR A 100 -23.97 -1.02 4.34
N GLU A 101 -24.04 -2.34 4.55
CA GLU A 101 -22.85 -3.19 4.41
C GLU A 101 -22.27 -3.19 2.98
N LYS A 102 -23.11 -3.35 1.96
CA LYS A 102 -22.65 -3.34 0.55
C LYS A 102 -22.00 -2.00 0.15
N TYR A 103 -22.61 -0.87 0.55
CA TYR A 103 -22.04 0.46 0.30
C TYR A 103 -20.74 0.69 1.07
N SER A 104 -20.62 0.10 2.26
CA SER A 104 -19.41 0.15 3.09
C SER A 104 -18.24 -0.56 2.43
N VAL A 105 -18.46 -1.71 1.80
CA VAL A 105 -17.43 -2.47 1.08
C VAL A 105 -16.92 -1.67 -0.12
N ILE A 106 -17.81 -1.15 -0.97
CA ILE A 106 -17.43 -0.37 -2.16
C ILE A 106 -16.60 0.86 -1.78
N ARG A 107 -16.97 1.57 -0.71
CA ARG A 107 -16.18 2.72 -0.21
C ARG A 107 -14.81 2.31 0.29
N THR A 108 -14.74 1.22 1.04
CA THR A 108 -13.45 0.67 1.50
C THR A 108 -12.54 0.34 0.31
N LEU A 109 -13.09 -0.25 -0.75
CA LEU A 109 -12.36 -0.55 -1.98
C LEU A 109 -11.79 0.73 -2.62
N LYS A 110 -12.64 1.75 -2.80
CA LYS A 110 -12.22 3.06 -3.35
C LYS A 110 -11.17 3.76 -2.48
N ALA A 111 -11.30 3.69 -1.16
CA ALA A 111 -10.31 4.25 -0.25
C ALA A 111 -8.95 3.56 -0.40
N VAL A 112 -8.93 2.24 -0.51
CA VAL A 112 -7.72 1.45 -0.76
C VAL A 112 -7.06 1.87 -2.07
N GLU A 113 -7.82 2.01 -3.15
CA GLU A 113 -7.30 2.40 -4.47
C GLU A 113 -6.60 3.77 -4.47
N ARG A 114 -7.11 4.72 -3.67
CA ARG A 114 -6.60 6.10 -3.59
C ARG A 114 -5.46 6.29 -2.59
N ALA A 115 -5.26 5.33 -1.69
CA ALA A 115 -4.25 5.42 -0.65
C ALA A 115 -2.84 5.07 -1.16
N ASP A 116 -1.83 5.70 -0.53
CA ASP A 116 -0.42 5.33 -0.66
C ASP A 116 -0.08 4.23 0.36
N VAL A 117 -0.58 4.36 1.60
CA VAL A 117 -0.42 3.38 2.68
C VAL A 117 -1.78 3.02 3.27
N VAL A 118 -2.02 1.73 3.46
CA VAL A 118 -3.27 1.21 4.04
C VAL A 118 -3.02 0.67 5.44
N LEU A 119 -3.77 1.17 6.42
CA LEU A 119 -3.79 0.64 7.78
C LEU A 119 -4.88 -0.44 7.88
N ILE A 120 -4.47 -1.70 7.98
CA ILE A 120 -5.36 -2.86 8.15
C ILE A 120 -5.58 -3.06 9.64
N MET A 121 -6.74 -2.66 10.16
CA MET A 121 -7.04 -2.75 11.59
C MET A 121 -7.61 -4.10 11.98
N LEU A 122 -7.02 -4.71 12.98
CA LEU A 122 -7.46 -5.94 13.63
C LEU A 122 -7.87 -5.68 15.09
N ASP A 123 -8.73 -6.52 15.62
CA ASP A 123 -9.12 -6.52 17.04
C ASP A 123 -8.28 -7.53 17.80
N ALA A 124 -7.52 -7.10 18.82
CA ALA A 124 -6.66 -7.97 19.61
C ALA A 124 -7.46 -9.01 20.42
N VAL A 125 -8.70 -8.71 20.82
CA VAL A 125 -9.52 -9.61 21.63
C VAL A 125 -10.12 -10.75 20.79
N GLU A 126 -10.56 -10.43 19.59
CA GLU A 126 -11.20 -11.41 18.68
C GLU A 126 -10.19 -12.12 17.76
N GLY A 127 -8.99 -11.58 17.61
CA GLY A 127 -7.98 -12.11 16.66
C GLY A 127 -8.36 -11.92 15.20
N VAL A 128 -7.73 -12.69 14.33
CA VAL A 128 -7.97 -12.65 12.86
C VAL A 128 -9.15 -13.56 12.51
N ILE A 129 -10.21 -12.97 11.94
CA ILE A 129 -11.36 -13.71 11.44
C ILE A 129 -11.42 -13.66 9.91
N GLU A 130 -12.35 -14.42 9.29
CA GLU A 130 -12.46 -14.55 7.83
C GLU A 130 -12.70 -13.21 7.11
N GLN A 131 -13.44 -12.31 7.72
CA GLN A 131 -13.69 -10.97 7.14
C GLN A 131 -12.41 -10.13 7.08
N ASP A 132 -11.53 -10.25 8.10
CA ASP A 132 -10.23 -9.58 8.12
C ASP A 132 -9.33 -10.11 6.98
N LYS A 133 -9.33 -11.43 6.74
CA LYS A 133 -8.57 -12.05 5.65
C LYS A 133 -9.03 -11.55 4.28
N ARG A 134 -10.33 -11.38 4.07
CA ARG A 134 -10.88 -10.84 2.81
C ARG A 134 -10.44 -9.40 2.58
N ILE A 135 -10.51 -8.55 3.60
CA ILE A 135 -10.07 -7.16 3.51
C ILE A 135 -8.56 -7.09 3.23
N ALA A 136 -7.78 -7.85 3.99
CA ALA A 136 -6.33 -7.94 3.82
C ALA A 136 -5.94 -8.49 2.44
N GLY A 137 -6.66 -9.52 1.95
CA GLY A 137 -6.49 -10.08 0.61
C GLY A 137 -6.70 -9.05 -0.48
N TYR A 138 -7.76 -8.25 -0.37
CA TYR A 138 -8.02 -7.16 -1.32
C TYR A 138 -6.89 -6.12 -1.33
N VAL A 139 -6.41 -5.69 -0.17
CA VAL A 139 -5.28 -4.75 -0.08
C VAL A 139 -4.03 -5.31 -0.77
N HIS A 140 -3.78 -6.61 -0.59
CA HIS A 140 -2.67 -7.31 -1.24
C HIS A 140 -2.84 -7.37 -2.76
N GLU A 141 -4.02 -7.73 -3.27
CA GLU A 141 -4.34 -7.78 -4.70
C GLU A 141 -4.18 -6.42 -5.38
N GLN A 142 -4.56 -5.33 -4.69
CA GLN A 142 -4.33 -3.96 -5.17
C GLN A 142 -2.86 -3.54 -5.09
N ALA A 143 -1.99 -4.39 -4.58
CA ALA A 143 -0.57 -4.13 -4.38
C ALA A 143 -0.30 -2.79 -3.67
N LYS A 144 -1.05 -2.52 -2.59
CA LYS A 144 -0.88 -1.32 -1.76
C LYS A 144 0.11 -1.57 -0.62
N ALA A 145 0.93 -0.58 -0.36
CA ALA A 145 1.74 -0.59 0.85
C ALA A 145 0.83 -0.60 2.07
N ASN A 146 1.17 -1.37 3.09
CA ASN A 146 0.26 -1.60 4.20
C ASN A 146 0.95 -1.91 5.51
N ILE A 147 0.21 -1.63 6.59
CA ILE A 147 0.59 -1.88 7.98
C ILE A 147 -0.57 -2.61 8.64
N ILE A 148 -0.29 -3.67 9.37
CA ILE A 148 -1.28 -4.36 10.18
C ILE A 148 -1.29 -3.71 11.56
N VAL A 149 -2.43 -3.09 11.94
CA VAL A 149 -2.61 -2.38 13.21
C VAL A 149 -3.52 -3.19 14.12
N VAL A 150 -2.96 -3.76 15.17
CA VAL A 150 -3.69 -4.55 16.18
C VAL A 150 -4.16 -3.62 17.29
N ASN A 151 -5.45 -3.30 17.28
CA ASN A 151 -6.08 -2.38 18.23
C ASN A 151 -6.71 -3.11 19.42
N LYS A 152 -7.11 -2.36 20.44
CA LYS A 152 -7.63 -2.83 21.74
C LYS A 152 -6.61 -3.63 22.54
N TRP A 153 -5.32 -3.34 22.34
CA TRP A 153 -4.23 -4.02 23.04
C TRP A 153 -4.23 -3.79 24.56
N ASP A 154 -4.98 -2.80 25.04
CA ASP A 154 -5.24 -2.53 26.46
C ASP A 154 -6.08 -3.61 27.13
N LEU A 155 -6.96 -4.30 26.38
CA LEU A 155 -7.86 -5.34 26.90
C LEU A 155 -7.21 -6.73 26.96
N VAL A 156 -6.02 -6.91 26.38
CA VAL A 156 -5.31 -8.19 26.37
C VAL A 156 -4.52 -8.37 27.66
N GLN A 157 -4.70 -9.52 28.33
CA GLN A 157 -3.85 -9.93 29.43
C GLN A 157 -2.46 -10.30 28.87
N LYS A 158 -1.41 -9.69 29.45
CA LYS A 158 -0.05 -9.77 28.92
C LYS A 158 0.83 -10.59 29.83
N ASP A 159 1.49 -11.56 29.25
CA ASP A 159 2.68 -12.22 29.78
C ASP A 159 3.90 -11.92 28.91
N GLY A 160 5.06 -12.44 29.27
CA GLY A 160 6.30 -12.21 28.51
C GLY A 160 6.30 -12.79 27.09
N GLN A 161 5.33 -13.65 26.73
CA GLN A 161 5.25 -14.32 25.43
C GLN A 161 4.02 -13.91 24.60
N THR A 162 3.10 -13.14 25.18
CA THR A 162 1.82 -12.78 24.57
C THR A 162 2.02 -12.14 23.19
N MET A 163 2.94 -11.20 23.07
CA MET A 163 3.19 -10.50 21.80
C MET A 163 3.70 -11.45 20.70
N ASN A 164 4.64 -12.34 21.02
CA ASN A 164 5.18 -13.31 20.07
C ASN A 164 4.10 -14.29 19.59
N LYS A 165 3.22 -14.75 20.49
CA LYS A 165 2.10 -15.64 20.10
C LYS A 165 1.13 -14.93 19.15
N PHE A 166 0.82 -13.67 19.42
CA PHE A 166 -0.03 -12.86 18.53
C PHE A 166 0.63 -12.66 17.16
N ASP A 167 1.94 -12.37 17.12
CA ASP A 167 2.69 -12.23 15.88
C ASP A 167 2.64 -13.52 15.07
N GLU A 168 2.90 -14.68 15.69
CA GLU A 168 2.84 -15.99 15.04
C GLU A 168 1.44 -16.31 14.50
N ASP A 169 0.39 -16.06 15.30
CA ASP A 169 -0.99 -16.30 14.89
C ASP A 169 -1.39 -15.41 13.69
N ILE A 170 -1.11 -14.12 13.75
CA ILE A 170 -1.40 -13.19 12.65
C ILE A 170 -0.61 -13.58 11.40
N ARG A 171 0.69 -13.92 11.53
CA ARG A 171 1.53 -14.36 10.41
C ARG A 171 1.04 -15.67 9.81
N ARG A 172 0.51 -16.59 10.62
CA ARG A 172 -0.08 -17.85 10.14
C ARG A 172 -1.36 -17.62 9.35
N GLU A 173 -2.24 -16.70 9.80
CA GLU A 173 -3.52 -16.41 9.17
C GLU A 173 -3.38 -15.50 7.92
N LEU A 174 -2.39 -14.58 7.92
CA LEU A 174 -2.15 -13.61 6.85
C LEU A 174 -0.77 -13.83 6.18
N LYS A 175 -0.47 -15.08 5.78
CA LYS A 175 0.83 -15.47 5.19
C LYS A 175 1.22 -14.62 3.97
N PHE A 176 0.24 -14.18 3.19
CA PHE A 176 0.45 -13.34 2.00
C PHE A 176 0.87 -11.91 2.34
N LEU A 177 0.70 -11.46 3.60
CA LEU A 177 1.17 -10.18 4.14
C LEU A 177 2.40 -10.34 5.05
N ALA A 178 3.23 -11.35 4.84
CA ALA A 178 4.43 -11.57 5.66
C ALA A 178 5.40 -10.38 5.64
N TYR A 179 5.33 -9.54 4.62
CA TYR A 179 6.14 -8.32 4.47
C TYR A 179 5.59 -7.11 5.24
N SER A 180 4.36 -7.18 5.74
CA SER A 180 3.69 -6.05 6.41
C SER A 180 4.13 -5.96 7.87
N PRO A 181 4.55 -4.79 8.38
CA PRO A 181 4.86 -4.63 9.79
C PRO A 181 3.59 -4.71 10.64
N LEU A 182 3.78 -5.16 11.89
CA LEU A 182 2.73 -5.24 12.91
C LEU A 182 2.91 -4.11 13.92
N MET A 183 1.81 -3.42 14.26
CA MET A 183 1.80 -2.38 15.28
C MET A 183 0.65 -2.61 16.26
N TYR A 184 0.99 -2.74 17.54
CA TYR A 184 0.01 -2.94 18.64
C TYR A 184 -0.31 -1.60 19.29
N ILE A 185 -1.60 -1.23 19.28
CA ILE A 185 -2.09 0.06 19.79
C ILE A 185 -3.30 -0.08 20.70
N SER A 186 -3.61 0.99 21.41
CA SER A 186 -4.95 1.22 21.96
C SER A 186 -5.42 2.60 21.49
N ALA A 187 -6.38 2.61 20.59
CA ALA A 187 -6.99 3.86 20.12
C ALA A 187 -7.80 4.55 21.22
N LEU A 188 -8.33 3.78 22.18
CA LEU A 188 -9.09 4.31 23.33
C LEU A 188 -8.18 5.05 24.32
N THR A 189 -7.06 4.43 24.70
CA THR A 189 -6.10 5.04 25.65
C THR A 189 -5.03 5.88 24.96
N LYS A 190 -5.14 6.04 23.64
CA LYS A 190 -4.20 6.78 22.76
C LYS A 190 -2.76 6.24 22.81
N ARG A 191 -2.59 5.00 23.25
CA ARG A 191 -1.25 4.39 23.39
C ARG A 191 -0.69 4.00 22.04
N ARG A 192 0.50 4.50 21.70
CA ARG A 192 1.27 4.23 20.49
C ARG A 192 0.61 4.68 19.18
N ILE A 193 -0.42 5.54 19.21
CA ILE A 193 -1.12 5.97 17.99
C ILE A 193 -0.19 6.74 17.04
N PHE A 194 0.66 7.63 17.54
CA PHE A 194 1.59 8.41 16.73
C PHE A 194 2.76 7.58 16.18
N LYS A 195 3.12 6.47 16.84
CA LYS A 195 4.06 5.50 16.26
C LYS A 195 3.53 4.83 15.00
N VAL A 196 2.20 4.83 14.80
CA VAL A 196 1.62 4.38 13.53
C VAL A 196 1.98 5.35 12.40
N LEU A 197 1.99 6.68 12.65
CA LEU A 197 2.39 7.67 11.63
C LEU A 197 3.88 7.57 11.29
N GLU A 198 4.75 7.40 12.29
CA GLU A 198 6.19 7.13 12.06
C GLU A 198 6.39 5.89 11.17
N LEU A 199 5.57 4.84 11.42
CA LEU A 199 5.62 3.62 10.62
C LEU A 199 5.02 3.82 9.22
N VAL A 200 4.00 4.68 9.07
CA VAL A 200 3.45 5.09 7.76
C VAL A 200 4.53 5.77 6.93
N ASP A 201 5.30 6.70 7.52
CA ASP A 201 6.40 7.37 6.85
C ASP A 201 7.44 6.36 6.37
N PHE A 202 7.87 5.47 7.26
CA PHE A 202 8.84 4.42 6.92
C PHE A 202 8.32 3.54 5.76
N VAL A 203 7.08 3.08 5.81
CA VAL A 203 6.48 2.22 4.78
C VAL A 203 6.30 2.97 3.46
N ALA A 204 5.93 4.25 3.48
CA ALA A 204 5.85 5.09 2.28
C ALA A 204 7.24 5.26 1.62
N ASP A 205 8.28 5.49 2.42
CA ASP A 205 9.67 5.57 1.95
C ASP A 205 10.13 4.23 1.37
N GLN A 206 9.78 3.09 2.00
CA GLN A 206 10.06 1.75 1.45
C GLN A 206 9.33 1.52 0.12
N ASN A 207 8.09 1.99 -0.01
CA ASN A 207 7.28 1.82 -1.22
C ASN A 207 7.78 2.67 -2.39
N SER A 208 8.33 3.84 -2.13
CA SER A 208 8.87 4.75 -3.14
C SER A 208 10.35 4.52 -3.47
N ARG A 209 10.99 3.56 -2.77
CA ARG A 209 12.43 3.31 -2.87
C ARG A 209 12.86 2.91 -4.27
N ARG A 210 13.91 3.57 -4.77
CA ARG A 210 14.56 3.28 -6.05
C ARG A 210 15.93 2.64 -5.80
N ILE A 211 16.19 1.51 -6.49
CA ILE A 211 17.46 0.80 -6.43
C ILE A 211 18.23 1.04 -7.72
N ALA A 212 19.53 1.32 -7.59
CA ALA A 212 20.41 1.46 -8.74
C ALA A 212 20.51 0.13 -9.51
N THR A 213 20.44 0.19 -10.85
CA THR A 213 20.43 -1.03 -11.69
C THR A 213 21.70 -1.86 -11.51
N SER A 214 22.86 -1.24 -11.26
CA SER A 214 24.12 -1.92 -11.01
C SER A 214 24.07 -2.75 -9.72
N GLU A 215 23.64 -2.13 -8.62
CA GLU A 215 23.50 -2.78 -7.30
C GLU A 215 22.49 -3.92 -7.35
N LEU A 216 21.33 -3.67 -8.00
CA LEU A 216 20.29 -4.68 -8.21
C LEU A 216 20.85 -5.92 -8.92
N ASN A 217 21.57 -5.72 -10.05
CA ASN A 217 22.10 -6.85 -10.82
C ASN A 217 23.25 -7.57 -10.09
N GLN A 218 24.06 -6.86 -9.31
CA GLN A 218 25.06 -7.52 -8.47
C GLN A 218 24.41 -8.50 -7.51
N VAL A 219 23.40 -8.06 -6.72
CA VAL A 219 22.69 -8.90 -5.74
C VAL A 219 21.99 -10.08 -6.42
N ILE A 220 21.33 -9.85 -7.57
CA ILE A 220 20.65 -10.92 -8.31
C ILE A 220 21.65 -11.94 -8.86
N ASN A 221 22.79 -11.50 -9.41
CA ASN A 221 23.82 -12.41 -9.91
C ASN A 221 24.42 -13.26 -8.78
N GLU A 222 24.72 -12.68 -7.64
CA GLU A 222 25.20 -13.41 -6.45
C GLU A 222 24.14 -14.44 -6.00
N ALA A 223 22.88 -14.08 -5.96
CA ALA A 223 21.79 -14.99 -5.62
C ALA A 223 21.67 -16.16 -6.61
N MET A 224 21.82 -15.90 -7.91
CA MET A 224 21.79 -16.94 -8.95
C MET A 224 23.00 -17.87 -8.89
N MET A 225 24.18 -17.37 -8.45
CA MET A 225 25.36 -18.20 -8.23
C MET A 225 25.17 -19.11 -7.02
N LEU A 226 24.59 -18.61 -5.94
CA LEU A 226 24.33 -19.38 -4.71
C LEU A 226 23.23 -20.42 -4.89
N ASN A 227 22.20 -20.11 -5.65
CA ASN A 227 21.09 -21.02 -5.93
C ASN A 227 20.72 -20.94 -7.42
N PRO A 228 21.40 -21.73 -8.27
CA PRO A 228 21.14 -21.74 -9.71
C PRO A 228 19.71 -22.13 -10.06
N LEU A 229 19.21 -21.63 -11.19
CA LEU A 229 17.91 -22.00 -11.72
C LEU A 229 17.81 -23.53 -11.87
N PRO A 230 16.82 -24.18 -11.27
CA PRO A 230 16.59 -25.62 -11.46
C PRO A 230 16.16 -25.90 -12.92
N GLY A 231 16.66 -26.96 -13.51
CA GLY A 231 16.30 -27.41 -14.86
C GLY A 231 17.43 -27.35 -15.87
N SER A 232 17.09 -27.11 -17.13
CA SER A 232 18.06 -27.08 -18.24
C SER A 232 19.09 -25.95 -18.05
N LYS A 233 20.37 -26.27 -18.28
CA LYS A 233 21.48 -25.28 -18.36
C LYS A 233 21.25 -24.15 -19.39
N LYS A 234 20.20 -24.27 -20.20
CA LYS A 234 19.82 -23.30 -21.23
C LYS A 234 19.02 -22.10 -20.70
N VAL A 235 18.34 -22.23 -19.53
CA VAL A 235 17.54 -21.16 -18.97
C VAL A 235 18.42 -20.19 -18.17
N LYS A 236 18.42 -18.93 -18.54
CA LYS A 236 19.22 -17.88 -17.86
C LYS A 236 18.38 -16.61 -17.68
N ILE A 237 18.43 -16.04 -16.47
CA ILE A 237 18.06 -14.64 -16.25
C ILE A 237 19.28 -13.81 -16.60
N LEU A 238 19.13 -12.85 -17.50
CA LEU A 238 20.22 -12.08 -18.10
C LEU A 238 20.49 -10.80 -17.31
N TYR A 239 19.44 -10.10 -16.91
CA TYR A 239 19.50 -8.91 -16.08
C TYR A 239 18.15 -8.57 -15.48
N CYS A 240 18.15 -7.67 -14.50
CA CYS A 240 16.97 -7.16 -13.83
C CYS A 240 17.01 -5.62 -13.80
N THR A 241 15.84 -4.99 -13.91
CA THR A 241 15.69 -3.54 -13.74
C THR A 241 14.45 -3.19 -12.97
N GLN A 242 14.49 -2.14 -12.17
CA GLN A 242 13.31 -1.58 -11.52
C GLN A 242 12.66 -0.56 -12.44
N ILE A 243 11.46 -0.86 -12.94
CA ILE A 243 10.74 0.00 -13.90
C ILE A 243 9.80 0.99 -13.20
N ARG A 244 9.38 0.70 -11.97
CA ARG A 244 8.42 1.51 -11.20
C ARG A 244 8.71 1.44 -9.71
N THR A 245 8.38 2.53 -9.01
CA THR A 245 8.17 2.60 -7.57
C THR A 245 6.66 2.65 -7.27
N ALA A 246 6.24 2.49 -6.04
CA ALA A 246 4.86 2.62 -5.56
C ALA A 246 3.78 1.86 -6.39
N PRO A 247 3.77 0.54 -6.46
CA PRO A 247 4.67 -0.39 -5.78
C PRO A 247 5.96 -0.68 -6.56
N PRO A 248 7.05 -1.03 -5.86
CA PRO A 248 8.30 -1.46 -6.48
C PRO A 248 8.06 -2.58 -7.48
N THR A 249 8.42 -2.35 -8.74
CA THR A 249 8.17 -3.30 -9.83
C THR A 249 9.49 -3.57 -10.55
N PHE A 250 9.88 -4.85 -10.57
CA PHE A 250 11.12 -5.32 -11.17
C PHE A 250 10.82 -6.19 -12.38
N VAL A 251 11.51 -5.92 -13.47
CA VAL A 251 11.47 -6.75 -14.69
C VAL A 251 12.75 -7.57 -14.77
N PHE A 252 12.59 -8.87 -14.81
CA PHE A 252 13.66 -9.84 -15.05
C PHE A 252 13.61 -10.26 -16.52
N PHE A 253 14.70 -10.10 -17.22
CA PHE A 253 14.84 -10.51 -18.60
C PHE A 253 15.52 -11.87 -18.65
N ALA A 254 14.83 -12.84 -19.24
CA ALA A 254 15.30 -14.21 -19.42
C ALA A 254 15.28 -14.61 -20.88
N ASN A 255 16.07 -15.60 -21.24
CA ASN A 255 16.03 -16.16 -22.60
C ASN A 255 14.82 -17.10 -22.81
N HIS A 256 14.31 -17.74 -21.74
CA HIS A 256 13.17 -18.65 -21.74
C HIS A 256 12.31 -18.36 -20.48
N PRO A 257 11.55 -17.27 -20.45
CA PRO A 257 10.78 -16.86 -19.27
C PRO A 257 9.72 -17.90 -18.85
N GLU A 258 9.15 -18.62 -19.81
CA GLU A 258 8.14 -19.67 -19.59
C GLU A 258 8.67 -20.89 -18.80
N GLN A 259 9.98 -21.06 -18.77
CA GLN A 259 10.63 -22.17 -18.04
C GLN A 259 11.06 -21.76 -16.62
N VAL A 260 10.97 -20.51 -16.26
CA VAL A 260 11.29 -20.03 -14.91
C VAL A 260 10.11 -20.30 -13.97
N HIS A 261 10.28 -21.26 -13.07
CA HIS A 261 9.21 -21.65 -12.16
C HIS A 261 8.91 -20.54 -11.14
N PHE A 262 7.64 -20.39 -10.76
CA PHE A 262 7.20 -19.35 -9.80
C PHE A 262 7.90 -19.42 -8.43
N THR A 263 8.33 -20.61 -7.99
CA THR A 263 9.10 -20.79 -6.75
C THR A 263 10.44 -20.05 -6.80
N TYR A 264 11.07 -20.01 -7.98
CA TYR A 264 12.32 -19.29 -8.16
C TYR A 264 12.09 -17.78 -8.11
N MET A 265 10.98 -17.30 -8.65
CA MET A 265 10.60 -15.89 -8.52
C MET A 265 10.35 -15.49 -7.07
N ARG A 266 9.73 -16.36 -6.26
CA ARG A 266 9.61 -16.14 -4.79
C ARG A 266 10.97 -16.11 -4.09
N TYR A 267 11.90 -16.95 -4.50
CA TYR A 267 13.27 -16.90 -3.98
C TYR A 267 13.91 -15.54 -4.28
N LEU A 268 13.82 -15.06 -5.52
CA LEU A 268 14.35 -13.74 -5.91
C LEU A 268 13.65 -12.58 -5.17
N GLU A 269 12.35 -12.67 -4.94
CA GLU A 269 11.64 -11.71 -4.10
C GLU A 269 12.21 -11.67 -2.67
N ASN A 270 12.43 -12.83 -2.06
CA ASN A 270 13.04 -12.92 -0.73
C ASN A 270 14.46 -12.35 -0.71
N VAL A 271 15.24 -12.55 -1.77
CA VAL A 271 16.57 -11.94 -1.94
C VAL A 271 16.48 -10.42 -2.00
N LEU A 272 15.54 -9.87 -2.78
CA LEU A 272 15.31 -8.43 -2.86
C LEU A 272 14.93 -7.85 -1.50
N ARG A 273 14.00 -8.49 -0.78
CA ARG A 273 13.59 -8.06 0.57
C ARG A 273 14.74 -8.11 1.57
N LYS A 274 15.55 -9.15 1.53
CA LYS A 274 16.69 -9.33 2.45
C LYS A 274 17.75 -8.23 2.25
N ASN A 275 18.03 -7.83 1.01
CA ASN A 275 19.09 -6.89 0.69
C ASN A 275 18.62 -5.43 0.67
N PHE A 276 17.38 -5.18 0.25
CA PHE A 276 16.88 -3.83 0.03
C PHE A 276 15.71 -3.42 0.94
N GLY A 277 15.19 -4.33 1.77
CA GLY A 277 14.08 -4.05 2.68
C GLY A 277 12.72 -4.24 2.01
N PHE A 278 12.03 -3.14 1.68
CA PHE A 278 10.65 -3.10 1.18
C PHE A 278 9.62 -3.62 2.21
N GLU A 279 9.91 -3.40 3.49
CA GLU A 279 8.96 -3.73 4.56
C GLU A 279 7.67 -2.89 4.41
N GLY A 280 6.52 -3.53 4.56
CA GLY A 280 5.21 -2.90 4.34
C GLY A 280 4.86 -2.67 2.87
N SER A 281 5.80 -2.85 1.94
CA SER A 281 5.59 -2.64 0.51
C SER A 281 5.49 -3.96 -0.24
N PRO A 282 4.47 -4.18 -1.07
CA PRO A 282 4.41 -5.29 -2.00
C PRO A 282 5.44 -5.11 -3.11
N ILE A 283 6.06 -6.20 -3.56
CA ILE A 283 6.97 -6.20 -4.70
C ILE A 283 6.29 -6.89 -5.88
N ARG A 284 6.31 -6.26 -7.05
CA ARG A 284 5.87 -6.89 -8.30
C ARG A 284 7.08 -7.36 -9.10
N LEU A 285 7.10 -8.65 -9.45
CA LEU A 285 8.10 -9.25 -10.29
C LEU A 285 7.48 -9.63 -11.63
N ILE A 286 8.11 -9.20 -12.71
CA ILE A 286 7.67 -9.45 -14.08
C ILE A 286 8.81 -10.17 -14.80
N LEU A 287 8.51 -11.28 -15.46
CA LEU A 287 9.42 -11.97 -16.37
C LEU A 287 9.13 -11.52 -17.81
N ARG A 288 10.19 -11.22 -18.55
CA ARG A 288 10.11 -10.88 -19.97
C ARG A 288 11.20 -11.61 -20.74
N GLU A 289 10.88 -11.96 -21.96
CA GLU A 289 11.86 -12.43 -22.91
C GLU A 289 12.74 -11.26 -23.37
N LYS A 290 14.07 -11.48 -23.44
CA LYS A 290 14.96 -10.54 -24.11
C LYS A 290 14.79 -10.74 -25.61
N LYS A 291 14.11 -9.83 -26.30
CA LYS A 291 14.18 -9.78 -27.77
C LYS A 291 15.63 -9.49 -28.17
N ASN A 292 16.26 -10.41 -28.87
CA ASN A 292 17.49 -10.08 -29.59
C ASN A 292 17.15 -9.00 -30.59
N THR A 293 17.69 -7.80 -30.38
CA THR A 293 17.68 -6.73 -31.38
C THR A 293 18.87 -7.04 -32.31
N ASP A 294 18.74 -8.13 -33.09
CA ASP A 294 19.56 -8.38 -34.27
C ASP A 294 18.61 -8.24 -35.45
N GLU A 295 18.45 -6.95 -35.90
CA GLU A 295 18.19 -6.55 -37.25
C GLU A 295 18.46 -5.05 -37.39
#